data_906ed2d190cd1924b04cf2ce5edd3600
#
_entry.id   906ed2d190cd1924b04cf2ce5edd3600
#
_cell.length_a   1.000
_cell.length_b   1.000
_cell.length_c   1.000
_cell.angle_alpha   90.00
_cell.angle_beta   90.00
_cell.angle_gamma   90.00
#
_symmetry.space_group_name_H-M   'P 1'
#
loop_
_entity.id
_entity.type
_entity.pdbx_description
1 polymer ?
#
loop_
_entity_poly.entity_id
_entity_poly.type
_entity_poly.pdbx_seq_one_letter_code
_entity_poly.pdbx_strand_id
1 'polypeptide(L)'
;DMISGHFEKEKELFRPAAAILGYMLSDYIYMKEAVKGASPMDREFFAASNTAFLGEAESSDEVLAAVSPARNVTEHMPPVFLWATAEDELVPVQHSIRMAHALADKKIPFELHIFEKGPHGLALSDQSSAESLSQVYPDAAKWADLAGEWLKQRFALPLPD
;
A
#
# COMPACT_ATOMS: atom_id res chain seq x y z
N ASP A 1 5.88 2.69 18.12
CA ASP A 1 4.77 3.42 18.64
C ASP A 1 5.06 4.90 18.87
N MET A 2 5.51 5.56 17.79
CA MET A 2 5.96 6.96 17.80
C MET A 2 4.85 7.94 18.20
N ILE A 3 3.62 7.71 17.73
CA ILE A 3 2.53 8.67 17.92
C ILE A 3 1.98 8.63 19.35
N SER A 4 1.66 7.45 19.86
CA SER A 4 1.09 7.30 21.21
C SER A 4 2.05 7.77 22.31
N GLY A 5 3.35 7.45 22.18
CA GLY A 5 4.36 7.93 23.14
C GLY A 5 4.54 9.46 23.12
N HIS A 6 4.42 10.08 21.94
CA HIS A 6 4.58 11.52 21.81
C HIS A 6 3.41 12.32 22.42
N PHE A 7 2.21 11.79 22.34
CA PHE A 7 0.99 12.47 22.82
C PHE A 7 0.47 11.93 24.16
N GLU A 8 1.18 11.00 24.79
CA GLU A 8 0.74 10.34 26.03
C GLU A 8 -0.70 9.82 25.96
N LYS A 9 -1.10 9.33 24.77
CA LYS A 9 -2.45 8.82 24.49
C LYS A 9 -2.44 7.31 24.39
N GLU A 10 -3.56 6.70 24.74
CA GLU A 10 -3.76 5.25 24.58
C GLU A 10 -3.67 4.88 23.09
N LYS A 11 -2.99 3.79 22.78
CA LYS A 11 -2.77 3.29 21.41
C LYS A 11 -4.07 3.11 20.62
N GLU A 12 -5.12 2.71 21.31
CA GLU A 12 -6.45 2.48 20.70
C GLU A 12 -7.04 3.74 20.06
N LEU A 13 -6.71 4.95 20.57
CA LEU A 13 -7.17 6.21 20.00
C LEU A 13 -6.56 6.51 18.61
N PHE A 14 -5.46 5.84 18.27
CA PHE A 14 -4.77 6.01 16.98
C PHE A 14 -5.00 4.84 16.04
N ARG A 15 -5.83 3.85 16.45
CA ARG A 15 -6.14 2.71 15.59
C ARG A 15 -7.15 3.12 14.52
N PRO A 16 -6.79 3.04 13.23
CA PRO A 16 -7.73 3.35 12.16
C PRO A 16 -8.84 2.28 12.12
N ALA A 17 -10.04 2.69 11.76
CA ALA A 17 -11.18 1.78 11.60
C ALA A 17 -11.06 0.92 10.32
N ALA A 18 -10.37 1.42 9.31
CA ALA A 18 -10.04 0.74 8.07
C ALA A 18 -8.82 1.40 7.42
N ALA A 19 -8.18 0.73 6.47
CA ALA A 19 -7.10 1.28 5.65
C ALA A 19 -7.37 1.04 4.16
N ILE A 20 -7.10 2.06 3.33
CA ILE A 20 -7.10 1.95 1.86
C ILE A 20 -5.66 2.15 1.41
N LEU A 21 -5.10 1.16 0.72
CA LEU A 21 -3.70 1.13 0.30
C LEU A 21 -3.63 0.97 -1.23
N GLY A 22 -3.21 2.02 -1.91
CA GLY A 22 -3.00 2.02 -3.36
C GLY A 22 -1.53 1.74 -3.68
N TYR A 23 -1.26 0.85 -4.63
CA TYR A 23 0.08 0.58 -5.22
C TYR A 23 1.22 0.64 -4.18
N MET A 24 1.00 0.10 -3.00
CA MET A 24 1.88 0.22 -1.84
C MET A 24 3.16 -0.59 -1.94
N LEU A 25 4.25 -0.07 -1.41
CA LEU A 25 5.46 -0.84 -1.11
C LEU A 25 5.28 -1.56 0.24
N SER A 26 5.20 -2.89 0.24
CA SER A 26 4.85 -3.68 1.43
C SER A 26 5.99 -4.56 1.96
N ASP A 27 7.01 -4.85 1.16
CA ASP A 27 8.12 -5.74 1.53
C ASP A 27 9.45 -5.18 1.00
N TYR A 28 10.20 -4.50 1.85
CA TYR A 28 11.48 -3.88 1.49
C TYR A 28 12.58 -4.91 1.17
N ILE A 29 12.52 -6.12 1.72
CA ILE A 29 13.46 -7.19 1.34
C ILE A 29 13.17 -7.66 -0.09
N TYR A 30 11.89 -7.84 -0.45
CA TYR A 30 11.52 -8.14 -1.83
C TYR A 30 11.93 -7.01 -2.77
N MET A 31 11.72 -5.75 -2.38
CA MET A 31 12.10 -4.60 -3.19
C MET A 31 13.62 -4.53 -3.41
N LYS A 32 14.43 -4.76 -2.40
CA LYS A 32 15.90 -4.86 -2.49
C LYS A 32 16.35 -5.85 -3.58
N GLU A 33 15.66 -6.98 -3.72
CA GLU A 33 15.95 -7.96 -4.78
C GLU A 33 15.42 -7.51 -6.15
N ALA A 34 14.19 -6.97 -6.20
CA ALA A 34 13.55 -6.52 -7.43
C ALA A 34 14.35 -5.39 -8.11
N VAL A 35 14.87 -4.45 -7.33
CA VAL A 35 15.65 -3.30 -7.82
C VAL A 35 16.96 -3.72 -8.52
N LYS A 36 17.50 -4.90 -8.23
CA LYS A 36 18.72 -5.39 -8.91
C LYS A 36 18.56 -5.49 -10.43
N GLY A 37 17.34 -5.80 -10.90
CA GLY A 37 16.98 -5.86 -12.31
C GLY A 37 16.46 -4.54 -12.92
N ALA A 38 16.28 -3.51 -12.09
CA ALA A 38 15.70 -2.23 -12.51
C ALA A 38 16.69 -1.34 -13.30
N SER A 39 16.17 -0.27 -13.91
CA SER A 39 17.00 0.71 -14.61
C SER A 39 17.99 1.39 -13.65
N PRO A 40 19.11 1.97 -14.15
CA PRO A 40 20.02 2.75 -13.32
C PRO A 40 19.30 3.90 -12.56
N MET A 41 18.37 4.56 -13.21
CA MET A 41 17.58 5.66 -12.64
C MET A 41 16.70 5.18 -11.47
N ASP A 42 16.02 4.04 -11.63
CA ASP A 42 15.19 3.48 -10.57
C ASP A 42 16.03 3.03 -9.38
N ARG A 43 17.21 2.45 -9.63
CA ARG A 43 18.15 2.09 -8.55
C ARG A 43 18.60 3.31 -7.75
N GLU A 44 18.94 4.43 -8.43
CA GLU A 44 19.28 5.68 -7.76
C GLU A 44 18.09 6.25 -6.96
N PHE A 45 16.90 6.21 -7.55
CA PHE A 45 15.68 6.65 -6.87
C PHE A 45 15.43 5.86 -5.57
N PHE A 46 15.55 4.52 -5.62
CA PHE A 46 15.37 3.69 -4.42
C PHE A 46 16.48 3.90 -3.39
N ALA A 47 17.73 4.07 -3.81
CA ALA A 47 18.82 4.39 -2.91
C ALA A 47 18.61 5.73 -2.19
N ALA A 48 18.17 6.76 -2.92
CA ALA A 48 17.82 8.06 -2.35
C ALA A 48 16.60 7.96 -1.40
N SER A 49 15.58 7.21 -1.79
CA SER A 49 14.39 6.96 -0.96
C SER A 49 14.75 6.23 0.33
N ASN A 50 15.57 5.19 0.27
CA ASN A 50 16.05 4.49 1.46
C ASN A 50 16.87 5.42 2.35
N THR A 51 17.76 6.23 1.78
CA THR A 51 18.52 7.22 2.55
C THR A 51 17.61 8.20 3.27
N ALA A 52 16.57 8.70 2.60
CA ALA A 52 15.62 9.62 3.21
C ALA A 52 14.77 8.98 4.31
N PHE A 53 14.40 7.71 4.18
CA PHE A 53 13.51 7.01 5.10
C PHE A 53 14.26 6.27 6.21
N LEU A 54 15.38 5.60 5.87
CA LEU A 54 16.13 4.71 6.78
C LEU A 54 17.45 5.33 7.27
N GLY A 55 17.88 6.44 6.67
CA GLY A 55 19.16 7.11 6.97
C GLY A 55 20.35 6.58 6.17
N GLU A 56 20.18 5.51 5.38
CA GLU A 56 21.23 4.90 4.56
C GLU A 56 20.66 4.28 3.28
N ALA A 57 21.45 4.27 2.21
CA ALA A 57 21.03 3.75 0.91
C ALA A 57 20.81 2.21 0.91
N GLU A 58 21.64 1.51 1.67
CA GLU A 58 21.61 0.05 1.82
C GLU A 58 21.49 -0.32 3.29
N SER A 59 20.39 -0.94 3.66
CA SER A 59 20.14 -1.39 5.03
C SER A 59 20.22 -2.91 5.15
N SER A 60 20.46 -3.40 6.38
CA SER A 60 20.44 -4.84 6.67
C SER A 60 19.04 -5.44 6.48
N ASP A 61 18.98 -6.74 6.28
CA ASP A 61 17.69 -7.44 6.12
C ASP A 61 16.83 -7.36 7.38
N GLU A 62 17.43 -7.23 8.57
CA GLU A 62 16.72 -7.03 9.83
C GLU A 62 15.99 -5.66 9.85
N VAL A 63 16.69 -4.59 9.43
CA VAL A 63 16.09 -3.25 9.31
C VAL A 63 14.98 -3.26 8.27
N LEU A 64 15.24 -3.82 7.09
CA LEU A 64 14.24 -3.91 6.01
C LEU A 64 13.03 -4.74 6.42
N ALA A 65 13.21 -5.85 7.14
CA ALA A 65 12.11 -6.64 7.67
C ALA A 65 11.27 -5.84 8.67
N ALA A 66 11.91 -5.10 9.57
CA ALA A 66 11.22 -4.32 10.59
C ALA A 66 10.33 -3.21 10.01
N VAL A 67 10.70 -2.64 8.85
CA VAL A 67 9.92 -1.60 8.17
C VAL A 67 9.00 -2.13 7.07
N SER A 68 8.94 -3.44 6.85
CA SER A 68 8.12 -4.09 5.82
C SER A 68 6.71 -4.39 6.32
N PRO A 69 5.66 -3.65 5.88
CA PRO A 69 4.28 -3.87 6.36
C PRO A 69 3.82 -5.32 6.22
N ALA A 70 4.07 -5.96 5.07
CA ALA A 70 3.64 -7.35 4.84
C ALA A 70 4.30 -8.38 5.79
N ARG A 71 5.46 -8.05 6.39
CA ARG A 71 6.16 -8.90 7.36
C ARG A 71 5.73 -8.65 8.81
N ASN A 72 5.02 -7.55 9.04
CA ASN A 72 4.64 -7.09 10.36
C ASN A 72 3.11 -7.05 10.57
N VAL A 73 2.35 -7.78 9.75
CA VAL A 73 0.90 -7.92 9.91
C VAL A 73 0.60 -8.66 11.21
N THR A 74 -0.24 -8.07 12.04
CA THR A 74 -0.72 -8.65 13.29
C THR A 74 -2.24 -8.81 13.27
N GLU A 75 -2.79 -9.62 14.17
CA GLU A 75 -4.23 -9.80 14.36
C GLU A 75 -4.98 -8.51 14.77
N HIS A 76 -4.24 -7.46 15.13
CA HIS A 76 -4.82 -6.17 15.53
C HIS A 76 -4.94 -5.17 14.36
N MET A 77 -4.54 -5.56 13.15
CA MET A 77 -4.70 -4.68 11.99
C MET A 77 -6.18 -4.43 11.67
N PRO A 78 -6.51 -3.21 11.22
CA PRO A 78 -7.86 -2.93 10.73
C PRO A 78 -8.13 -3.70 9.43
N PRO A 79 -9.40 -3.79 8.99
CA PRO A 79 -9.73 -4.20 7.63
C PRO A 79 -9.01 -3.35 6.58
N VAL A 80 -8.61 -3.97 5.47
CA VAL A 80 -7.78 -3.31 4.44
C VAL A 80 -8.41 -3.46 3.06
N PHE A 81 -8.51 -2.35 2.34
CA PHE A 81 -8.76 -2.34 0.89
C PHE A 81 -7.44 -2.09 0.17
N LEU A 82 -7.12 -2.96 -0.79
CA LEU A 82 -5.89 -2.92 -1.56
C LEU A 82 -6.21 -2.72 -3.04
N TRP A 83 -5.43 -1.88 -3.73
CA TRP A 83 -5.47 -1.84 -5.18
C TRP A 83 -4.09 -1.56 -5.77
N ALA A 84 -3.86 -2.06 -6.98
CA ALA A 84 -2.63 -1.86 -7.74
C ALA A 84 -2.89 -2.08 -9.22
N THR A 85 -1.90 -1.79 -10.05
CA THR A 85 -1.88 -2.17 -11.47
C THR A 85 -0.81 -3.23 -11.73
N ALA A 86 -1.05 -4.11 -12.68
CA ALA A 86 -0.10 -5.17 -13.03
C ALA A 86 1.11 -4.63 -13.82
N GLU A 87 0.96 -3.47 -14.48
CA GLU A 87 2.01 -2.79 -15.25
C GLU A 87 2.85 -1.80 -14.40
N ASP A 88 2.67 -1.75 -13.08
CA ASP A 88 3.49 -0.91 -12.20
C ASP A 88 4.93 -1.44 -12.16
N GLU A 89 5.83 -0.76 -12.89
CA GLU A 89 7.25 -1.11 -12.96
C GLU A 89 8.06 -0.53 -11.79
N LEU A 90 7.56 0.54 -11.15
CA LEU A 90 8.26 1.18 -10.03
C LEU A 90 8.05 0.41 -8.72
N VAL A 91 6.81 0.09 -8.39
CA VAL A 91 6.46 -0.74 -7.22
C VAL A 91 5.68 -1.96 -7.72
N PRO A 92 6.37 -3.06 -8.03
CA PRO A 92 5.77 -4.24 -8.64
C PRO A 92 4.53 -4.74 -7.88
N VAL A 93 3.51 -5.17 -8.62
CA VAL A 93 2.22 -5.66 -8.10
C VAL A 93 2.36 -6.76 -7.03
N GLN A 94 3.49 -7.47 -7.03
CA GLN A 94 3.85 -8.46 -6.02
C GLN A 94 3.82 -7.91 -4.60
N HIS A 95 4.02 -6.60 -4.41
CA HIS A 95 3.86 -5.97 -3.10
C HIS A 95 2.43 -6.05 -2.58
N SER A 96 1.44 -5.73 -3.42
CA SER A 96 0.01 -5.84 -3.05
C SER A 96 -0.40 -7.29 -2.83
N ILE A 97 0.11 -8.24 -3.63
CA ILE A 97 -0.14 -9.68 -3.45
C ILE A 97 0.47 -10.20 -2.14
N ARG A 98 1.70 -9.79 -1.80
CA ARG A 98 2.36 -10.17 -0.54
C ARG A 98 1.60 -9.62 0.67
N MET A 99 1.14 -8.39 0.59
CA MET A 99 0.32 -7.81 1.67
C MET A 99 -0.99 -8.56 1.84
N ALA A 100 -1.70 -8.85 0.75
CA ALA A 100 -2.94 -9.63 0.79
C ALA A 100 -2.72 -11.03 1.38
N HIS A 101 -1.64 -11.71 1.01
CA HIS A 101 -1.26 -12.99 1.59
C HIS A 101 -1.04 -12.89 3.11
N ALA A 102 -0.28 -11.90 3.56
CA ALA A 102 -0.02 -11.69 4.98
C ALA A 102 -1.28 -11.37 5.79
N LEU A 103 -2.21 -10.59 5.19
CA LEU A 103 -3.53 -10.32 5.79
C LEU A 103 -4.36 -11.60 5.89
N ALA A 104 -4.37 -12.44 4.85
CA ALA A 104 -5.07 -13.72 4.83
C ALA A 104 -4.55 -14.67 5.92
N ASP A 105 -3.24 -14.79 6.08
CA ASP A 105 -2.60 -15.63 7.11
C ASP A 105 -3.02 -15.21 8.53
N LYS A 106 -3.25 -13.92 8.75
CA LYS A 106 -3.71 -13.37 10.04
C LYS A 106 -5.22 -13.25 10.15
N LYS A 107 -5.97 -13.70 9.13
CA LYS A 107 -7.45 -13.61 9.06
C LYS A 107 -7.98 -12.17 9.20
N ILE A 108 -7.18 -11.19 8.77
CA ILE A 108 -7.62 -9.80 8.68
C ILE A 108 -8.54 -9.67 7.48
N PRO A 109 -9.74 -9.07 7.61
CA PRO A 109 -10.60 -8.83 6.46
C PRO A 109 -9.94 -7.88 5.46
N PHE A 110 -9.91 -8.27 4.20
CA PHE A 110 -9.38 -7.42 3.14
C PHE A 110 -10.12 -7.62 1.81
N GLU A 111 -9.95 -6.67 0.91
CA GLU A 111 -10.33 -6.75 -0.49
C GLU A 111 -9.14 -6.32 -1.35
N LEU A 112 -8.88 -6.99 -2.47
CA LEU A 112 -7.77 -6.69 -3.36
C LEU A 112 -8.26 -6.57 -4.80
N HIS A 113 -7.95 -5.45 -5.46
CA HIS A 113 -8.17 -5.21 -6.88
C HIS A 113 -6.85 -5.00 -7.60
N ILE A 114 -6.62 -5.76 -8.66
CA ILE A 114 -5.46 -5.60 -9.54
C ILE A 114 -6.00 -5.29 -10.93
N PHE A 115 -5.74 -4.08 -11.40
CA PHE A 115 -6.06 -3.65 -12.76
C PHE A 115 -4.91 -4.01 -13.70
N GLU A 116 -5.23 -4.38 -14.94
CA GLU A 116 -4.20 -4.81 -15.90
C GLU A 116 -3.20 -3.69 -16.19
N LYS A 117 -3.69 -2.45 -16.41
CA LYS A 117 -2.92 -1.36 -16.98
C LYS A 117 -2.77 -0.16 -16.04
N GLY A 118 -1.62 0.49 -16.17
CA GLY A 118 -1.30 1.75 -15.57
C GLY A 118 0.04 1.76 -14.82
N PRO A 119 0.78 2.88 -14.88
CA PRO A 119 2.03 3.07 -14.14
C PRO A 119 1.77 3.31 -12.65
N HIS A 120 2.85 3.42 -11.88
CA HIS A 120 2.80 3.83 -10.47
C HIS A 120 2.23 5.24 -10.29
N GLY A 121 1.55 5.48 -9.15
CA GLY A 121 1.21 6.84 -8.72
C GLY A 121 -0.03 7.43 -9.38
N LEU A 122 -0.97 6.63 -9.85
CA LEU A 122 -2.15 7.10 -10.60
C LEU A 122 -3.17 7.94 -9.80
N ALA A 123 -3.07 7.99 -8.48
CA ALA A 123 -4.04 8.66 -7.61
C ALA A 123 -5.48 8.23 -7.93
N LEU A 124 -6.36 9.11 -8.44
CA LEU A 124 -7.72 8.74 -8.85
C LEU A 124 -7.78 8.09 -10.24
N SER A 125 -6.66 8.14 -10.99
CA SER A 125 -6.56 7.54 -12.34
C SER A 125 -7.51 8.16 -13.39
N ASP A 126 -8.03 9.35 -13.10
CA ASP A 126 -8.93 10.12 -13.93
C ASP A 126 -8.42 11.55 -14.19
N GLN A 127 -9.18 12.34 -14.93
CA GLN A 127 -8.80 13.72 -15.30
C GLN A 127 -8.64 14.65 -14.09
N SER A 128 -9.23 14.36 -12.95
CA SER A 128 -9.17 15.23 -11.76
C SER A 128 -7.82 15.14 -11.04
N SER A 129 -7.09 14.04 -11.23
CA SER A 129 -5.80 13.78 -10.59
C SER A 129 -4.63 13.63 -11.57
N ALA A 130 -4.91 13.52 -12.89
CA ALA A 130 -3.91 13.30 -13.91
C ALA A 130 -3.21 14.60 -14.33
N GLU A 131 -1.89 14.58 -14.46
CA GLU A 131 -1.10 15.67 -15.05
C GLU A 131 -1.12 15.64 -16.59
N SER A 132 -1.41 14.47 -17.16
CA SER A 132 -1.51 14.25 -18.60
C SER A 132 -2.46 13.10 -18.93
N LEU A 133 -2.89 13.01 -20.20
CA LEU A 133 -3.75 11.90 -20.66
C LEU A 133 -3.12 10.52 -20.48
N SER A 134 -1.81 10.42 -20.42
CA SER A 134 -1.12 9.15 -20.15
C SER A 134 -1.31 8.60 -18.73
N GLN A 135 -1.89 9.38 -17.83
CA GLN A 135 -2.25 8.96 -16.48
C GLN A 135 -3.75 8.68 -16.30
N VAL A 136 -4.54 8.75 -17.38
CA VAL A 136 -5.97 8.48 -17.35
C VAL A 136 -6.23 7.03 -17.74
N TYR A 137 -6.60 6.21 -16.76
CA TYR A 137 -6.90 4.78 -16.92
C TYR A 137 -8.30 4.47 -16.38
N PRO A 138 -9.35 4.50 -17.24
CA PRO A 138 -10.74 4.36 -16.79
C PRO A 138 -11.04 3.07 -16.02
N ASP A 139 -10.31 1.99 -16.31
CA ASP A 139 -10.49 0.75 -15.54
C ASP A 139 -9.90 0.87 -14.15
N ALA A 140 -8.70 1.42 -14.00
CA ALA A 140 -8.09 1.65 -12.70
C ALA A 140 -8.87 2.70 -11.88
N ALA A 141 -9.45 3.72 -12.52
CA ALA A 141 -10.27 4.75 -11.84
C ALA A 141 -11.45 4.17 -11.05
N LYS A 142 -11.94 2.97 -11.40
CA LYS A 142 -13.00 2.27 -10.67
C LYS A 142 -12.64 1.95 -9.22
N TRP A 143 -11.36 1.98 -8.86
CA TRP A 143 -10.94 1.67 -7.50
C TRP A 143 -11.62 2.54 -6.45
N ALA A 144 -11.85 3.81 -6.74
CA ALA A 144 -12.45 4.76 -5.79
C ALA A 144 -13.90 4.40 -5.49
N ASP A 145 -14.69 4.04 -6.50
CA ASP A 145 -16.07 3.57 -6.32
C ASP A 145 -16.10 2.23 -5.57
N LEU A 146 -15.23 1.29 -5.93
CA LEU A 146 -15.11 0.00 -5.24
C LEU A 146 -14.75 0.18 -3.77
N ALA A 147 -13.80 1.05 -3.46
CA ALA A 147 -13.45 1.38 -2.08
C ALA A 147 -14.61 2.06 -1.33
N GLY A 148 -15.36 2.93 -2.01
CA GLY A 148 -16.56 3.56 -1.46
C GLY A 148 -17.63 2.53 -1.08
N GLU A 149 -17.93 1.59 -1.97
CA GLU A 149 -18.87 0.50 -1.69
C GLU A 149 -18.38 -0.43 -0.56
N TRP A 150 -17.08 -0.76 -0.55
CA TRP A 150 -16.48 -1.54 0.51
C TRP A 150 -16.59 -0.84 1.88
N LEU A 151 -16.40 0.49 1.95
CA LEU A 151 -16.61 1.27 3.18
C LEU A 151 -18.07 1.29 3.61
N LYS A 152 -19.02 1.44 2.67
CA LYS A 152 -20.46 1.38 2.98
C LYS A 152 -20.87 0.06 3.60
N GLN A 153 -20.39 -1.07 3.06
CA GLN A 153 -20.66 -2.40 3.63
C GLN A 153 -20.18 -2.54 5.08
N ARG A 154 -19.12 -1.81 5.47
CA ARG A 154 -18.53 -1.90 6.81
C ARG A 154 -19.09 -0.91 7.81
N PHE A 155 -19.43 0.28 7.34
CA PHE A 155 -19.75 1.42 8.20
C PHE A 155 -21.16 1.98 7.96
N ALA A 156 -21.93 1.41 7.04
CA ALA A 156 -23.32 1.80 6.86
C ALA A 156 -24.10 1.56 8.16
N LEU A 157 -24.96 2.52 8.49
CA LEU A 157 -25.90 2.35 9.59
C LEU A 157 -26.88 1.21 9.25
N PRO A 158 -27.24 0.35 10.24
CA PRO A 158 -28.24 -0.67 10.02
C PRO A 158 -29.54 -0.02 9.58
N LEU A 159 -30.18 -0.62 8.57
CA LEU A 159 -31.53 -0.21 8.21
C LEU A 159 -32.52 -0.64 9.31
N PRO A 160 -33.54 0.17 9.63
CA PRO A 160 -34.59 -0.27 10.53
C PRO A 160 -35.35 -1.46 9.91
N ASP A 161 -35.73 -2.42 10.74
CA ASP A 161 -36.58 -3.57 10.38
C ASP A 161 -37.96 -3.12 9.88
#